data_086e63f4c2c31d6a831879e3f20a5e09
#
_entry.id   086e63f4c2c31d6a831879e3f20a5e09
#
_cell.length_a   1.000
_cell.length_b   1.000
_cell.length_c   1.000
_cell.angle_alpha   90.00
_cell.angle_beta   90.00
_cell.angle_gamma   90.00
#
_symmetry.space_group_name_H-M   'P 1'
#
loop_
_entity.id
_entity.type
_entity.pdbx_description
1 polymer ?
#
loop_
_entity_poly.entity_id
_entity_poly.type
_entity_poly.pdbx_seq_one_letter_code
_entity_poly.pdbx_strand_id
1 'polypeptide(L)'
;MKFIVGTKTGMTQVFDDEGVCRAATVLKVDPATVSQVKTVEKDGYAAVQLAFGEQKENRVNKAKKGHFGAAVAHAREFRPREVYGENIDGVERGVSLDVATFEPGDDIEVAAVSKGKGFQGVVKRHGFKGGRRSHGQKHSEREPGSIGATGVARVLKGTRMGGRMGSDRVTVRGLKVLQVNKDENILVVSGAVPGRKGTLVEVYGS
;
A
#
# COMPACT_ATOMS: atom_id res chain seq x y z
N MET A 1 10.52 13.03 -9.33
CA MET A 1 9.47 12.16 -8.79
C MET A 1 10.06 10.79 -8.48
N LYS A 2 9.91 10.30 -7.23
CA LYS A 2 10.45 9.00 -6.81
C LYS A 2 9.28 8.04 -6.56
N PHE A 3 9.14 7.02 -7.41
CA PHE A 3 8.10 6.00 -7.26
C PHE A 3 8.63 4.64 -7.65
N ILE A 4 8.35 3.63 -6.83
CA ILE A 4 8.76 2.25 -7.12
C ILE A 4 7.75 1.26 -6.52
N VAL A 5 7.74 0.06 -7.07
CA VAL A 5 6.90 -1.03 -6.56
C VAL A 5 7.79 -2.20 -6.16
N GLY A 6 7.53 -2.74 -4.98
CA GLY A 6 8.26 -3.88 -4.46
C GLY A 6 7.35 -4.92 -3.81
N THR A 7 7.96 -6.00 -3.39
CA THR A 7 7.30 -7.09 -2.67
C THR A 7 7.86 -7.18 -1.25
N LYS A 8 6.97 -7.18 -0.25
CA LYS A 8 7.38 -7.32 1.15
C LYS A 8 7.99 -8.70 1.41
N THR A 9 9.25 -8.73 1.79
CA THR A 9 9.98 -9.98 2.11
C THR A 9 9.85 -10.34 3.58
N GLY A 10 10.07 -9.39 4.49
CA GLY A 10 10.03 -9.62 5.92
C GLY A 10 10.35 -8.37 6.72
N MET A 11 10.57 -8.55 8.00
CA MET A 11 11.07 -7.50 8.89
C MET A 11 12.37 -7.95 9.55
N THR A 12 13.23 -7.00 9.80
CA THR A 12 14.52 -7.15 10.47
C THR A 12 14.76 -5.95 11.39
N GLN A 13 15.91 -5.91 11.99
CA GLN A 13 16.41 -4.76 12.73
C GLN A 13 17.69 -4.26 12.05
N VAL A 14 17.86 -2.95 12.05
CA VAL A 14 19.03 -2.27 11.51
C VAL A 14 19.56 -1.34 12.60
N PHE A 15 20.85 -1.36 12.81
CA PHE A 15 21.53 -0.41 13.70
C PHE A 15 21.99 0.78 12.87
N ASP A 16 21.71 1.98 13.34
CA ASP A 16 22.27 3.19 12.75
C ASP A 16 23.69 3.45 13.26
N ASP A 17 24.34 4.48 12.73
CA ASP A 17 25.74 4.82 13.08
C ASP A 17 25.91 5.21 14.55
N GLU A 18 24.82 5.60 15.23
CA GLU A 18 24.79 5.90 16.66
C GLU A 18 24.54 4.64 17.52
N GLY A 19 24.41 3.46 16.91
CA GLY A 19 24.13 2.20 17.60
C GLY A 19 22.66 2.02 18.00
N VAL A 20 21.74 2.89 17.57
CA VAL A 20 20.32 2.77 17.87
C VAL A 20 19.68 1.70 16.99
N CYS A 21 19.01 0.73 17.61
CA CYS A 21 18.30 -0.32 16.91
C CYS A 21 16.96 0.20 16.34
N ARG A 22 16.79 0.12 15.04
CA ARG A 22 15.57 0.49 14.34
C ARG A 22 14.88 -0.74 13.73
N ALA A 23 13.58 -0.88 13.99
CA ALA A 23 12.79 -1.88 13.29
C ALA A 23 12.70 -1.52 11.79
N ALA A 24 12.95 -2.49 10.93
CA ALA A 24 13.00 -2.28 9.49
C ALA A 24 12.17 -3.33 8.74
N THR A 25 11.58 -2.93 7.62
CA THR A 25 10.93 -3.81 6.66
C THR A 25 11.78 -3.92 5.41
N VAL A 26 12.02 -5.14 4.98
CA VAL A 26 12.77 -5.45 3.76
C VAL A 26 11.80 -5.62 2.61
N LEU A 27 11.99 -4.82 1.56
CA LEU A 27 11.25 -4.87 0.31
C LEU A 27 12.17 -5.34 -0.81
N LYS A 28 11.77 -6.38 -1.53
CA LYS A 28 12.40 -6.75 -2.79
C LYS A 28 11.73 -5.94 -3.89
N VAL A 29 12.52 -5.21 -4.63
CA VAL A 29 12.06 -4.30 -5.69
C VAL A 29 12.51 -4.86 -7.02
N ASP A 30 11.58 -5.43 -7.78
CA ASP A 30 11.90 -5.84 -9.14
C ASP A 30 11.96 -4.60 -10.05
N PRO A 31 12.92 -4.50 -10.99
CA PRO A 31 12.97 -3.42 -11.94
C PRO A 31 11.63 -3.24 -12.64
N ALA A 32 11.14 -2.01 -12.70
CA ALA A 32 9.85 -1.69 -13.29
C ALA A 32 10.04 -0.88 -14.57
N THR A 33 9.34 -1.24 -15.63
CA THR A 33 9.40 -0.53 -16.91
C THR A 33 8.17 0.34 -17.09
N VAL A 34 8.34 1.57 -17.55
CA VAL A 34 7.24 2.45 -17.92
C VAL A 34 6.55 1.89 -19.16
N SER A 35 5.35 1.36 -18.99
CA SER A 35 4.57 0.79 -20.10
C SER A 35 3.75 1.82 -20.85
N GLN A 36 3.23 2.83 -20.15
CA GLN A 36 2.42 3.89 -20.72
C GLN A 36 2.53 5.17 -19.88
N VAL A 37 2.59 6.29 -20.56
CA VAL A 37 2.41 7.62 -19.94
C VAL A 37 1.04 8.12 -20.37
N LYS A 38 0.20 8.46 -19.39
CA LYS A 38 -1.16 8.98 -19.59
C LYS A 38 -1.16 10.49 -19.45
N THR A 39 -1.85 11.16 -20.35
CA THR A 39 -1.98 12.62 -20.36
C THR A 39 -3.42 13.04 -20.18
N VAL A 40 -3.62 14.24 -19.65
CA VAL A 40 -4.97 14.80 -19.40
C VAL A 40 -5.79 14.87 -20.69
N GLU A 41 -5.14 15.20 -21.81
CA GLU A 41 -5.81 15.36 -23.12
C GLU A 41 -6.40 14.05 -23.67
N LYS A 42 -5.68 12.93 -23.50
CA LYS A 42 -6.06 11.63 -24.08
C LYS A 42 -6.84 10.75 -23.09
N ASP A 43 -6.39 10.72 -21.84
CA ASP A 43 -6.87 9.79 -20.82
C ASP A 43 -7.74 10.45 -19.74
N GLY A 44 -7.85 11.80 -19.77
CA GLY A 44 -8.59 12.58 -18.79
C GLY A 44 -7.86 12.78 -17.45
N TYR A 45 -6.68 12.21 -17.27
CA TYR A 45 -5.81 12.39 -16.11
C TYR A 45 -4.36 12.07 -16.44
N ALA A 46 -3.46 12.67 -15.68
CA ALA A 46 -2.03 12.42 -15.80
C ALA A 46 -1.61 11.22 -14.92
N ALA A 47 -0.89 10.26 -15.49
CA ALA A 47 -0.36 9.09 -14.76
C ALA A 47 0.77 8.40 -15.52
N VAL A 48 1.64 7.72 -14.78
CA VAL A 48 2.65 6.81 -15.31
C VAL A 48 2.28 5.38 -14.95
N GLN A 49 2.14 4.51 -15.92
CA GLN A 49 1.90 3.10 -15.71
C GLN A 49 3.22 2.34 -15.72
N LEU A 50 3.51 1.66 -14.61
CA LEU A 50 4.65 0.76 -14.46
C LEU A 50 4.22 -0.69 -14.61
N ALA A 51 4.99 -1.43 -15.39
CA ALA A 51 4.88 -2.88 -15.57
C ALA A 51 6.10 -3.55 -14.91
N PHE A 52 5.88 -4.59 -14.10
CA PHE A 52 6.95 -5.24 -13.35
C PHE A 52 6.63 -6.69 -13.00
N GLY A 53 7.68 -7.44 -12.65
CA GLY A 53 7.64 -8.86 -12.34
C GLY A 53 7.43 -9.73 -13.58
N GLU A 54 8.07 -10.88 -13.59
CA GLU A 54 7.95 -11.85 -14.67
C GLU A 54 6.82 -12.85 -14.41
N GLN A 55 6.11 -13.22 -15.46
CA GLN A 55 5.08 -14.26 -15.42
C GLN A 55 5.27 -15.23 -16.58
N LYS A 56 4.92 -16.52 -16.37
CA LYS A 56 4.92 -17.50 -17.44
C LYS A 56 3.98 -17.07 -18.56
N GLU A 57 4.42 -17.15 -19.80
CA GLU A 57 3.69 -16.70 -20.98
C GLU A 57 2.29 -17.30 -21.11
N ASN A 58 2.13 -18.58 -20.76
CA ASN A 58 0.85 -19.29 -20.83
C ASN A 58 -0.20 -18.77 -19.81
N ARG A 59 0.21 -17.98 -18.82
CA ARG A 59 -0.67 -17.35 -17.81
C ARG A 59 -1.07 -15.92 -18.16
N VAL A 60 -0.51 -15.37 -19.24
CA VAL A 60 -0.80 -14.00 -19.68
C VAL A 60 -1.71 -14.05 -20.89
N ASN A 61 -2.84 -13.37 -20.85
CA ASN A 61 -3.76 -13.31 -21.97
C ASN A 61 -3.21 -12.44 -23.12
N LYS A 62 -3.72 -12.64 -24.35
CA LYS A 62 -3.28 -11.94 -25.55
C LYS A 62 -3.38 -10.41 -25.43
N ALA A 63 -4.43 -9.90 -24.77
CA ALA A 63 -4.62 -8.47 -24.57
C ALA A 63 -3.52 -7.85 -23.71
N LYS A 64 -3.15 -8.49 -22.59
CA LYS A 64 -2.03 -8.04 -21.75
C LYS A 64 -0.70 -8.12 -22.48
N LYS A 65 -0.43 -9.22 -23.24
CA LYS A 65 0.78 -9.32 -24.06
C LYS A 65 0.87 -8.19 -25.08
N GLY A 66 -0.23 -7.86 -25.77
CA GLY A 66 -0.28 -6.76 -26.73
C GLY A 66 -0.06 -5.39 -26.07
N HIS A 67 -0.60 -5.17 -24.88
CA HIS A 67 -0.45 -3.90 -24.16
C HIS A 67 0.97 -3.67 -23.63
N PHE A 68 1.56 -4.66 -22.97
CA PHE A 68 2.88 -4.55 -22.35
C PHE A 68 4.04 -4.94 -23.25
N GLY A 69 3.80 -5.65 -24.34
CA GLY A 69 4.83 -6.22 -25.21
C GLY A 69 5.62 -7.39 -24.57
N ALA A 70 5.31 -7.74 -23.32
CA ALA A 70 5.98 -8.77 -22.54
C ALA A 70 5.01 -9.50 -21.60
N ALA A 71 5.45 -10.64 -21.04
CA ALA A 71 4.67 -11.40 -20.05
C ALA A 71 4.88 -10.83 -18.64
N VAL A 72 4.17 -9.77 -18.30
CA VAL A 72 4.30 -9.04 -17.05
C VAL A 72 3.31 -9.56 -16.01
N ALA A 73 3.76 -9.71 -14.77
CA ALA A 73 2.93 -10.18 -13.66
C ALA A 73 1.98 -9.08 -13.15
N HIS A 74 2.50 -7.88 -12.95
CA HIS A 74 1.80 -6.79 -12.33
C HIS A 74 1.97 -5.48 -13.09
N ALA A 75 0.93 -4.64 -13.02
CA ALA A 75 0.99 -3.26 -13.45
C ALA A 75 0.38 -2.36 -12.38
N ARG A 76 0.95 -1.18 -12.18
CA ARG A 76 0.44 -0.14 -11.29
C ARG A 76 0.57 1.21 -11.94
N GLU A 77 -0.41 2.07 -11.65
CA GLU A 77 -0.40 3.46 -12.08
C GLU A 77 0.01 4.36 -10.92
N PHE A 78 0.95 5.21 -11.21
CA PHE A 78 1.32 6.31 -10.34
C PHE A 78 0.69 7.59 -10.88
N ARG A 79 -0.03 8.30 -10.00
CA ARG A 79 -0.58 9.61 -10.29
C ARG A 79 0.20 10.65 -9.52
N PRO A 80 0.80 11.64 -10.22
CA PRO A 80 1.51 12.71 -9.55
C PRO A 80 0.53 13.49 -8.65
N ARG A 81 1.01 13.90 -7.51
CA ARG A 81 0.25 14.72 -6.58
C ARG A 81 0.67 16.17 -6.78
N GLU A 82 -0.15 16.95 -7.44
CA GLU A 82 0.08 18.38 -7.68
C GLU A 82 0.37 19.16 -6.40
N VAL A 83 -0.27 18.78 -5.29
CA VAL A 83 -0.04 19.37 -3.96
C VAL A 83 1.41 19.29 -3.49
N TYR A 84 2.17 18.29 -3.96
CA TYR A 84 3.59 18.12 -3.63
C TYR A 84 4.54 18.54 -4.77
N GLY A 85 4.01 19.23 -5.80
CA GLY A 85 4.80 19.66 -6.95
C GLY A 85 5.34 18.50 -7.80
N GLU A 86 4.75 17.32 -7.68
CA GLU A 86 5.15 16.17 -8.47
C GLU A 86 4.78 16.37 -9.94
N ASN A 87 5.72 16.15 -10.84
CA ASN A 87 5.55 16.29 -12.28
C ASN A 87 5.99 15.01 -12.98
N ILE A 88 5.30 14.65 -14.06
CA ILE A 88 5.64 13.53 -14.95
C ILE A 88 6.42 13.95 -16.18
N ASP A 89 6.81 15.22 -16.29
CA ASP A 89 7.56 15.71 -17.43
C ASP A 89 8.91 14.98 -17.55
N GLY A 90 9.23 14.54 -18.73
CA GLY A 90 10.46 13.80 -19.01
C GLY A 90 10.42 12.30 -18.76
N VAL A 91 9.28 11.73 -18.33
CA VAL A 91 9.12 10.27 -18.23
C VAL A 91 8.64 9.72 -19.57
N GLU A 92 9.46 8.92 -20.22
CA GLU A 92 9.16 8.30 -21.50
C GLU A 92 8.79 6.82 -21.34
N ARG A 93 8.03 6.30 -22.31
CA ARG A 93 7.74 4.88 -22.39
C ARG A 93 9.02 4.08 -22.62
N GLY A 94 9.19 2.98 -21.89
CA GLY A 94 10.36 2.10 -21.98
C GLY A 94 11.47 2.41 -20.98
N VAL A 95 11.40 3.52 -20.26
CA VAL A 95 12.34 3.82 -19.17
C VAL A 95 12.18 2.79 -18.06
N SER A 96 13.31 2.27 -17.56
CA SER A 96 13.35 1.38 -16.41
C SER A 96 13.59 2.17 -15.12
N LEU A 97 12.80 1.88 -14.11
CA LEU A 97 12.93 2.44 -12.76
C LEU A 97 13.42 1.35 -11.83
N ASP A 98 14.51 1.65 -11.12
CA ASP A 98 15.17 0.74 -10.17
C ASP A 98 15.26 1.34 -8.78
N VAL A 99 15.73 0.52 -7.83
CA VAL A 99 16.01 0.91 -6.45
C VAL A 99 16.96 2.11 -6.36
N ALA A 100 17.82 2.32 -7.36
CA ALA A 100 18.79 3.43 -7.39
C ALA A 100 18.15 4.84 -7.36
N THR A 101 16.85 4.93 -7.61
CA THR A 101 16.08 6.18 -7.51
C THR A 101 15.97 6.71 -6.07
N PHE A 102 16.12 5.82 -5.08
CA PHE A 102 16.03 6.16 -3.66
C PHE A 102 17.40 6.22 -3.01
N GLU A 103 17.54 7.11 -2.04
CA GLU A 103 18.73 7.28 -1.22
C GLU A 103 18.43 7.03 0.25
N PRO A 104 19.41 6.54 1.06
CA PRO A 104 19.24 6.45 2.51
C PRO A 104 18.91 7.83 3.11
N GLY A 105 17.91 7.87 3.99
CA GLY A 105 17.41 9.11 4.59
C GLY A 105 16.18 9.71 3.91
N ASP A 106 15.84 9.30 2.69
CA ASP A 106 14.63 9.77 1.99
C ASP A 106 13.38 9.54 2.83
N ASP A 107 12.53 10.55 2.93
CA ASP A 107 11.19 10.42 3.49
C ASP A 107 10.26 9.79 2.46
N ILE A 108 9.52 8.78 2.88
CA ILE A 108 8.66 8.00 2.00
C ILE A 108 7.27 7.75 2.58
N GLU A 109 6.32 7.55 1.67
CA GLU A 109 5.01 6.98 1.95
C GLU A 109 4.91 5.59 1.33
N VAL A 110 4.29 4.67 2.04
CA VAL A 110 4.16 3.29 1.60
C VAL A 110 2.70 2.87 1.59
N ALA A 111 2.20 2.44 0.44
CA ALA A 111 0.84 1.95 0.29
C ALA A 111 0.83 0.45 -0.03
N ALA A 112 0.00 -0.30 0.68
CA ALA A 112 -0.20 -1.72 0.42
C ALA A 112 -1.56 -2.21 0.93
N VAL A 113 -1.96 -3.40 0.51
CA VAL A 113 -3.18 -4.04 1.00
C VAL A 113 -2.93 -4.68 2.36
N SER A 114 -3.71 -4.28 3.36
CA SER A 114 -3.60 -4.77 4.74
C SER A 114 -4.01 -6.24 4.86
N LYS A 115 -3.58 -6.89 5.96
CA LYS A 115 -4.00 -8.27 6.25
C LYS A 115 -5.50 -8.36 6.45
N GLY A 116 -6.18 -9.27 5.75
CA GLY A 116 -7.58 -9.57 5.98
C GLY A 116 -7.80 -10.20 7.37
N LYS A 117 -8.87 -9.78 8.05
CA LYS A 117 -9.25 -10.28 9.39
C LYS A 117 -10.63 -10.95 9.38
N GLY A 118 -11.25 -11.11 8.19
CA GLY A 118 -12.58 -11.66 8.03
C GLY A 118 -13.67 -10.74 8.59
N PHE A 119 -14.82 -11.30 8.93
CA PHE A 119 -15.91 -10.57 9.58
C PHE A 119 -15.55 -10.31 11.04
N GLN A 120 -15.60 -9.06 11.47
CA GLN A 120 -15.31 -8.67 12.85
C GLN A 120 -16.46 -7.87 13.43
N GLY A 121 -16.72 -8.08 14.73
CA GLY A 121 -17.65 -7.29 15.52
C GLY A 121 -17.11 -5.88 15.80
N VAL A 122 -17.99 -5.02 16.29
CA VAL A 122 -17.74 -3.58 16.50
C VAL A 122 -16.61 -3.27 17.49
N VAL A 123 -16.40 -4.13 18.47
CA VAL A 123 -15.33 -3.96 19.47
C VAL A 123 -13.95 -4.02 18.77
N LYS A 124 -13.71 -5.02 17.93
CA LYS A 124 -12.42 -5.18 17.24
C LYS A 124 -12.31 -4.26 16.02
N ARG A 125 -13.42 -4.08 15.28
CA ARG A 125 -13.40 -3.30 14.03
C ARG A 125 -13.33 -1.80 14.27
N HIS A 126 -14.02 -1.30 15.31
CA HIS A 126 -14.15 0.13 15.55
C HIS A 126 -13.67 0.58 16.94
N GLY A 127 -13.17 -0.34 17.77
CA GLY A 127 -12.70 -0.01 19.12
C GLY A 127 -13.83 0.33 20.11
N PHE A 128 -15.03 -0.17 19.89
CA PHE A 128 -16.14 0.06 20.81
C PHE A 128 -15.87 -0.58 22.17
N LYS A 129 -16.28 0.12 23.24
CA LYS A 129 -16.06 -0.33 24.61
C LYS A 129 -16.91 -1.57 24.96
N GLY A 130 -18.10 -1.69 24.35
CA GLY A 130 -19.07 -2.72 24.72
C GLY A 130 -19.79 -2.43 26.03
N GLY A 131 -20.54 -3.41 26.51
CA GLY A 131 -21.27 -3.35 27.78
C GLY A 131 -20.45 -3.84 28.96
N ARG A 132 -21.02 -3.70 30.17
CA ARG A 132 -20.43 -4.23 31.41
C ARG A 132 -20.48 -5.76 31.43
N ARG A 133 -19.56 -6.39 32.16
CA ARG A 133 -19.53 -7.86 32.33
C ARG A 133 -20.35 -8.35 33.54
N SER A 134 -20.67 -7.45 34.45
CA SER A 134 -21.35 -7.75 35.72
C SER A 134 -22.47 -6.75 35.98
N HIS A 135 -23.00 -6.73 37.19
CA HIS A 135 -24.10 -5.86 37.62
C HIS A 135 -25.39 -6.05 36.81
N GLY A 136 -25.76 -7.31 36.58
CA GLY A 136 -27.00 -7.65 35.88
C GLY A 136 -26.98 -7.63 34.37
N GLN A 137 -25.86 -7.25 33.77
CA GLN A 137 -25.65 -7.34 32.30
C GLN A 137 -25.65 -8.81 31.85
N LYS A 138 -26.45 -9.15 30.81
CA LYS A 138 -26.61 -10.54 30.36
C LYS A 138 -25.83 -10.83 29.07
N HIS A 139 -26.31 -10.35 27.92
CA HIS A 139 -25.82 -10.78 26.59
C HIS A 139 -25.13 -9.68 25.78
N SER A 140 -25.15 -8.42 26.19
CA SER A 140 -24.77 -7.26 25.41
C SER A 140 -23.33 -6.79 25.59
N GLU A 141 -22.42 -7.67 26.09
CA GLU A 141 -21.03 -7.29 26.38
C GLU A 141 -20.27 -6.76 25.15
N ARG A 142 -20.52 -7.35 23.97
CA ARG A 142 -19.76 -7.04 22.74
C ARG A 142 -20.64 -6.44 21.62
N GLU A 143 -21.81 -5.94 21.98
CA GLU A 143 -22.76 -5.32 21.06
C GLU A 143 -22.44 -3.85 20.79
N PRO A 144 -22.93 -3.29 19.66
CA PRO A 144 -22.69 -1.89 19.31
C PRO A 144 -23.39 -0.89 20.22
N GLY A 145 -24.41 -1.31 20.97
CA GLY A 145 -25.31 -0.43 21.70
C GLY A 145 -26.36 0.21 20.79
N SER A 146 -26.84 1.40 21.13
CA SER A 146 -27.81 2.11 20.30
C SER A 146 -27.26 2.46 18.93
N ILE A 147 -28.04 2.19 17.88
CA ILE A 147 -27.66 2.44 16.47
C ILE A 147 -28.40 3.63 15.85
N GLY A 148 -29.26 4.31 16.63
CA GLY A 148 -30.04 5.44 16.12
C GLY A 148 -30.77 6.19 17.20
N ALA A 149 -31.55 7.19 16.82
CA ALA A 149 -32.40 8.00 17.65
C ALA A 149 -33.86 7.88 17.21
N THR A 150 -34.78 8.07 18.14
CA THR A 150 -36.24 7.89 17.92
C THR A 150 -36.79 8.77 16.80
N GLY A 151 -36.32 10.02 16.67
CA GLY A 151 -36.85 10.98 15.70
C GLY A 151 -36.53 10.67 14.22
N VAL A 152 -35.52 9.85 13.94
CA VAL A 152 -35.06 9.59 12.56
C VAL A 152 -35.72 8.37 11.93
N ALA A 153 -36.34 7.47 12.71
CA ALA A 153 -37.03 6.24 12.28
C ALA A 153 -36.21 5.33 11.30
N ARG A 154 -34.91 5.51 11.19
CA ARG A 154 -34.01 4.70 10.36
C ARG A 154 -32.57 4.74 10.87
N VAL A 155 -31.78 3.74 10.52
CA VAL A 155 -30.33 3.76 10.74
C VAL A 155 -29.67 4.58 9.65
N LEU A 156 -28.81 5.54 10.04
CA LEU A 156 -28.10 6.39 9.08
C LEU A 156 -27.04 5.59 8.30
N LYS A 157 -26.82 5.97 7.04
CA LYS A 157 -25.73 5.40 6.24
C LYS A 157 -24.39 5.71 6.91
N GLY A 158 -23.47 4.74 6.89
CA GLY A 158 -22.14 4.90 7.49
C GLY A 158 -22.11 4.61 9.00
N THR A 159 -23.24 4.25 9.65
CA THR A 159 -23.24 3.81 11.05
C THR A 159 -22.27 2.65 11.25
N ARG A 160 -21.43 2.74 12.28
CA ARG A 160 -20.38 1.77 12.58
C ARG A 160 -20.97 0.47 13.10
N MET A 161 -20.91 -0.57 12.30
CA MET A 161 -21.41 -1.91 12.61
C MET A 161 -20.35 -2.98 12.36
N GLY A 162 -20.63 -4.23 12.73
CA GLY A 162 -19.83 -5.38 12.35
C GLY A 162 -19.72 -5.52 10.84
N GLY A 163 -18.66 -6.17 10.36
CA GLY A 163 -18.43 -6.40 8.94
C GLY A 163 -17.00 -6.82 8.64
N ARG A 164 -16.68 -6.91 7.35
CA ARG A 164 -15.34 -7.24 6.89
C ARG A 164 -14.34 -6.19 7.39
N MET A 165 -13.22 -6.67 7.90
CA MET A 165 -12.09 -5.84 8.36
C MET A 165 -10.82 -6.28 7.65
N GLY A 166 -10.00 -5.32 7.24
CA GLY A 166 -8.77 -5.58 6.50
C GLY A 166 -9.00 -5.90 5.03
N SER A 167 -7.93 -6.26 4.32
CA SER A 167 -7.87 -6.32 2.87
C SER A 167 -8.20 -4.98 2.20
N ASP A 168 -7.94 -3.89 2.90
CA ASP A 168 -8.10 -2.53 2.43
C ASP A 168 -6.72 -1.96 2.08
N ARG A 169 -6.66 -1.08 1.08
CA ARG A 169 -5.45 -0.32 0.78
C ARG A 169 -5.20 0.69 1.89
N VAL A 170 -4.03 0.57 2.51
CA VAL A 170 -3.60 1.44 3.61
C VAL A 170 -2.29 2.11 3.20
N THR A 171 -2.21 3.42 3.38
CA THR A 171 -1.00 4.21 3.19
C THR A 171 -0.41 4.59 4.55
N VAL A 172 0.85 4.28 4.76
CA VAL A 172 1.63 4.68 5.93
C VAL A 172 2.60 5.75 5.49
N ARG A 173 2.60 6.87 6.20
CA ARG A 173 3.42 8.05 5.91
C ARG A 173 4.51 8.23 6.96
N GLY A 174 5.52 9.03 6.62
CA GLY A 174 6.61 9.37 7.55
C GLY A 174 7.55 8.21 7.83
N LEU A 175 7.71 7.30 6.88
CA LEU A 175 8.74 6.27 6.91
C LEU A 175 10.00 6.80 6.24
N LYS A 176 11.16 6.26 6.62
CA LYS A 176 12.45 6.62 6.03
C LYS A 176 13.11 5.42 5.37
N VAL A 177 13.81 5.69 4.30
CA VAL A 177 14.71 4.71 3.70
C VAL A 177 15.94 4.56 4.61
N LEU A 178 16.20 3.35 5.09
CA LEU A 178 17.35 3.06 5.95
C LEU A 178 18.57 2.62 5.12
N GLN A 179 18.33 1.70 4.17
CA GLN A 179 19.39 1.15 3.32
C GLN A 179 18.85 0.86 1.92
N VAL A 180 19.70 1.00 0.92
CA VAL A 180 19.45 0.67 -0.47
C VAL A 180 20.56 -0.26 -0.97
N ASN A 181 20.20 -1.49 -1.33
CA ASN A 181 21.11 -2.45 -1.96
C ASN A 181 20.74 -2.60 -3.44
N LYS A 182 21.57 -2.04 -4.31
CA LYS A 182 21.34 -2.04 -5.77
C LYS A 182 21.60 -3.42 -6.38
N ASP A 183 22.57 -4.16 -5.87
CA ASP A 183 22.97 -5.46 -6.43
C ASP A 183 21.90 -6.52 -6.22
N GLU A 184 21.24 -6.49 -5.07
CA GLU A 184 20.16 -7.43 -4.72
C GLU A 184 18.75 -6.89 -4.99
N ASN A 185 18.63 -5.65 -5.45
CA ASN A 185 17.36 -4.95 -5.63
C ASN A 185 16.52 -4.91 -4.34
N ILE A 186 17.18 -4.57 -3.22
CA ILE A 186 16.55 -4.50 -1.91
C ILE A 186 16.46 -3.06 -1.42
N LEU A 187 15.26 -2.69 -0.97
CA LEU A 187 14.99 -1.44 -0.25
C LEU A 187 14.61 -1.76 1.19
N VAL A 188 15.36 -1.20 2.14
CA VAL A 188 15.09 -1.35 3.57
C VAL A 188 14.45 -0.08 4.10
N VAL A 189 13.24 -0.20 4.63
CA VAL A 189 12.40 0.91 5.06
C VAL A 189 12.19 0.85 6.56
N SER A 190 12.20 2.00 7.23
CA SER A 190 11.95 2.09 8.67
C SER A 190 10.53 1.63 9.03
N GLY A 191 10.40 0.98 10.19
CA GLY A 191 9.10 0.62 10.76
C GLY A 191 8.37 -0.50 10.03
N ALA A 192 7.06 -0.54 10.22
CA ALA A 192 6.18 -1.60 9.73
C ALA A 192 5.43 -1.17 8.48
N VAL A 193 5.42 -2.03 7.46
CA VAL A 193 4.69 -1.86 6.21
C VAL A 193 3.43 -2.74 6.23
N PRO A 194 2.27 -2.26 5.75
CA PRO A 194 1.05 -3.05 5.69
C PRO A 194 1.19 -4.33 4.86
N GLY A 195 0.32 -5.29 5.12
CA GLY A 195 0.26 -6.55 4.39
C GLY A 195 1.06 -7.70 5.01
N ARG A 196 0.94 -8.86 4.38
CA ARG A 196 1.69 -10.08 4.72
C ARG A 196 3.01 -10.13 3.92
N LYS A 197 3.87 -11.09 4.24
CA LYS A 197 4.99 -11.47 3.37
C LYS A 197 4.47 -11.82 1.97
N GLY A 198 5.10 -11.32 0.92
CA GLY A 198 4.66 -11.47 -0.47
C GLY A 198 3.60 -10.44 -0.93
N THR A 199 3.20 -9.49 -0.08
CA THR A 199 2.28 -8.41 -0.50
C THR A 199 3.03 -7.40 -1.35
N LEU A 200 2.35 -6.97 -2.42
CA LEU A 200 2.80 -5.86 -3.25
C LEU A 200 2.74 -4.55 -2.48
N VAL A 201 3.79 -3.77 -2.58
CA VAL A 201 3.99 -2.52 -1.84
C VAL A 201 4.35 -1.42 -2.84
N GLU A 202 3.62 -0.34 -2.81
CA GLU A 202 3.88 0.87 -3.59
C GLU A 202 4.62 1.86 -2.69
N VAL A 203 5.78 2.33 -3.11
CA VAL A 203 6.62 3.28 -2.37
C VAL A 203 6.65 4.59 -3.12
N TYR A 204 6.35 5.67 -2.42
CA TYR A 204 6.34 7.04 -2.93
C TYR A 204 7.39 7.83 -2.14
N GLY A 205 8.32 8.47 -2.83
CA GLY A 205 9.24 9.44 -2.23
C GLY A 205 8.57 10.82 -2.14
N SER A 206 8.89 11.53 -1.09
CA SER A 206 8.52 12.94 -0.93
C SER A 206 9.43 13.84 -1.73
#